data_f6bd98a7e86a842834dae28587c84d94
#
_entry.id   f6bd98a7e86a842834dae28587c84d94
#
_cell.length_a   1.000
_cell.length_b   1.000
_cell.length_c   1.000
_cell.angle_alpha   90.00
_cell.angle_beta   90.00
_cell.angle_gamma   90.00
#
_symmetry.space_group_name_H-M   'P 1'
#
loop_
_entity.id
_entity.type
_entity.pdbx_description
1 polymer ?
#
loop_
_entity_poly.entity_id
_entity_poly.type
_entity_poly.pdbx_seq_one_letter_code
_entity_poly.pdbx_strand_id
1 'polypeptide(L)'
;VYDKKASRELFYDNPVVKFRDISLRGPWTSGGIEFNYGIIGHAPSCSSPVDYKVEKKADGSVSCYIGVQELLTRTRWMVEINLPKDAVWVRTRTFWHNYSGLQQPYYHWANSAVTASEDLNLVYPATYSIGHDGRTTPYPFDQGHDFSKYSDQKFGRDKSLHPGGSQKGYFGAYWEGDDFG
;
A
#
# COMPACT_ATOMS: atom_id res chain seq x y z
N VAL A 1 0.23 -9.81 -8.22
CA VAL A 1 0.85 -10.99 -7.58
C VAL A 1 -0.19 -12.09 -7.48
N TYR A 2 0.03 -13.17 -8.18
CA TYR A 2 -0.92 -14.27 -8.31
C TYR A 2 -0.54 -15.44 -7.40
N ASP A 3 -1.44 -15.87 -6.52
CA ASP A 3 -1.31 -17.10 -5.74
C ASP A 3 -1.79 -18.29 -6.59
N LYS A 4 -0.85 -19.14 -6.99
CA LYS A 4 -1.14 -20.30 -7.83
C LYS A 4 -1.93 -21.39 -7.09
N LYS A 5 -1.78 -21.50 -5.78
CA LYS A 5 -2.48 -22.50 -4.97
C LYS A 5 -3.94 -22.10 -4.74
N ALA A 6 -4.16 -20.84 -4.40
CA ALA A 6 -5.49 -20.28 -4.22
C ALA A 6 -6.17 -19.90 -5.56
N SER A 7 -5.39 -19.90 -6.66
CA SER A 7 -5.85 -19.50 -8.00
C SER A 7 -6.47 -18.10 -8.04
N ARG A 8 -5.84 -17.15 -7.32
CA ARG A 8 -6.36 -15.77 -7.22
C ARG A 8 -5.25 -14.72 -7.15
N GLU A 9 -5.58 -13.49 -7.51
CA GLU A 9 -4.72 -12.34 -7.27
C GLU A 9 -4.74 -11.95 -5.78
N LEU A 10 -3.55 -11.61 -5.22
CA LEU A 10 -3.43 -11.08 -3.86
C LEU A 10 -3.93 -9.65 -3.76
N PHE A 11 -3.59 -8.85 -4.77
CA PHE A 11 -4.00 -7.46 -4.82
C PHE A 11 -5.17 -7.29 -5.79
N TYR A 12 -6.03 -6.34 -5.46
CA TYR A 12 -7.14 -6.01 -6.33
C TYR A 12 -6.65 -5.51 -7.69
N ASP A 13 -7.01 -6.23 -8.74
CA ASP A 13 -6.79 -5.81 -10.12
C ASP A 13 -8.01 -5.00 -10.59
N ASN A 14 -7.83 -3.70 -10.68
CA ASN A 14 -8.90 -2.80 -11.07
C ASN A 14 -8.97 -2.71 -12.60
N PRO A 15 -9.98 -3.28 -13.24
CA PRO A 15 -10.12 -3.25 -14.70
C PRO A 15 -10.56 -1.87 -15.22
N VAL A 16 -10.92 -0.97 -14.33
CA VAL A 16 -11.42 0.36 -14.69
C VAL A 16 -10.47 1.43 -14.18
N VAL A 17 -9.77 2.11 -15.09
CA VAL A 17 -8.99 3.30 -14.78
C VAL A 17 -9.93 4.50 -14.72
N LYS A 18 -10.06 5.09 -13.53
CA LYS A 18 -10.80 6.35 -13.33
C LYS A 18 -9.85 7.41 -12.82
N PHE A 19 -9.84 8.54 -13.50
CA PHE A 19 -9.18 9.73 -13.01
C PHE A 19 -10.15 10.51 -12.13
N ARG A 20 -9.72 10.85 -10.94
CA ARG A 20 -10.46 11.70 -10.02
C ARG A 20 -9.59 12.90 -9.68
N ASP A 21 -10.17 14.07 -9.72
CA ASP A 21 -9.56 15.26 -9.13
C ASP A 21 -9.55 15.08 -7.60
N ILE A 22 -8.37 14.91 -7.05
CA ILE A 22 -8.12 14.86 -5.63
C ILE A 22 -7.38 16.11 -5.15
N SER A 23 -7.44 17.17 -5.93
CA SER A 23 -6.80 18.46 -5.67
C SER A 23 -5.29 18.33 -5.46
N LEU A 24 -4.79 18.94 -4.40
CA LEU A 24 -3.36 18.95 -4.07
C LEU A 24 -2.78 17.58 -3.68
N ARG A 25 -3.61 16.55 -3.59
CA ARG A 25 -3.15 15.20 -3.22
C ARG A 25 -2.52 14.42 -4.37
N GLY A 26 -2.53 14.97 -5.58
CA GLY A 26 -1.94 14.37 -6.77
C GLY A 26 -2.77 13.21 -7.37
N PRO A 27 -2.30 12.55 -8.43
CA PRO A 27 -2.97 11.41 -9.06
C PRO A 27 -3.02 10.21 -8.12
N TRP A 28 -4.06 9.39 -8.26
CA TRP A 28 -4.26 8.22 -7.44
C TRP A 28 -4.82 7.06 -8.27
N THR A 29 -4.34 5.85 -7.98
CA THR A 29 -4.85 4.60 -8.55
C THR A 29 -5.45 3.73 -7.45
N SER A 30 -6.57 3.08 -7.73
CA SER A 30 -7.21 2.12 -6.82
C SER A 30 -7.03 0.69 -7.32
N GLY A 31 -5.85 0.14 -7.16
CA GLY A 31 -5.50 -1.23 -7.57
C GLY A 31 -4.03 -1.51 -7.32
N GLY A 32 -3.66 -2.77 -7.17
CA GLY A 32 -2.28 -3.18 -6.97
C GLY A 32 -1.61 -2.59 -5.75
N ILE A 33 -0.35 -2.20 -5.90
CA ILE A 33 0.43 -1.48 -4.89
C ILE A 33 0.87 -0.14 -5.47
N GLU A 34 0.51 0.94 -4.81
CA GLU A 34 0.94 2.29 -5.12
C GLU A 34 2.09 2.70 -4.19
N PHE A 35 3.18 3.20 -4.75
CA PHE A 35 4.33 3.70 -4.00
C PHE A 35 4.44 5.22 -4.19
N ASN A 36 4.48 5.97 -3.09
CA ASN A 36 4.52 7.43 -3.08
C ASN A 36 5.80 7.96 -2.46
N TYR A 37 6.39 8.95 -3.09
CA TYR A 37 7.68 9.53 -2.72
C TYR A 37 7.76 11.03 -2.92
N GLY A 38 8.56 11.67 -2.10
CA GLY A 38 9.13 13.00 -2.30
C GLY A 38 8.25 14.15 -1.86
N ILE A 39 6.96 14.12 -2.12
CA ILE A 39 6.03 15.19 -1.78
C ILE A 39 4.87 14.70 -0.94
N ILE A 40 4.19 15.61 -0.27
CA ILE A 40 2.97 15.29 0.45
C ILE A 40 1.85 14.95 -0.54
N GLY A 41 1.24 13.79 -0.35
CA GLY A 41 0.17 13.28 -1.20
C GLY A 41 0.63 12.16 -2.13
N HIS A 42 -0.16 11.88 -3.15
CA HIS A 42 0.16 10.88 -4.15
C HIS A 42 1.22 11.41 -5.12
N ALA A 43 2.23 10.60 -5.42
CA ALA A 43 3.32 11.03 -6.26
C ALA A 43 2.84 11.35 -7.69
N PRO A 44 3.31 12.44 -8.31
CA PRO A 44 2.97 12.76 -9.70
C PRO A 44 3.31 11.64 -10.68
N SER A 45 4.32 10.83 -10.38
CA SER A 45 4.72 9.67 -11.16
C SER A 45 3.76 8.47 -11.09
N CYS A 46 2.73 8.49 -10.24
CA CYS A 46 1.73 7.40 -10.19
C CYS A 46 1.00 7.18 -11.53
N SER A 47 0.88 8.20 -12.35
CA SER A 47 0.23 8.14 -13.67
C SER A 47 1.21 8.20 -14.85
N SER A 48 2.51 8.17 -14.59
CA SER A 48 3.55 8.27 -15.60
C SER A 48 4.23 6.93 -15.84
N PRO A 49 4.77 6.67 -17.05
CA PRO A 49 5.63 5.53 -17.28
C PRO A 49 6.84 5.55 -16.34
N VAL A 50 7.23 4.38 -15.88
CA VAL A 50 8.42 4.17 -15.03
C VAL A 50 9.38 3.21 -15.70
N ASP A 51 10.66 3.35 -15.40
CA ASP A 51 11.66 2.38 -15.83
C ASP A 51 11.50 1.09 -15.05
N TYR A 52 11.75 -0.05 -15.71
CA TYR A 52 11.75 -1.33 -15.02
C TYR A 52 12.85 -2.29 -15.56
N LYS A 53 13.27 -3.19 -14.69
CA LYS A 53 14.18 -4.29 -15.02
C LYS A 53 13.77 -5.54 -14.25
N VAL A 54 13.69 -6.67 -14.94
CA VAL A 54 13.50 -7.99 -14.31
C VAL A 54 14.81 -8.75 -14.34
N GLU A 55 15.18 -9.36 -13.22
CA GLU A 55 16.43 -10.09 -13.05
C GLU A 55 16.19 -11.41 -12.30
N LYS A 56 16.64 -12.50 -12.90
CA LYS A 56 16.73 -13.79 -12.21
C LYS A 56 18.12 -13.91 -11.57
N LYS A 57 18.15 -14.11 -10.26
CA LYS A 57 19.36 -14.19 -9.47
C LYS A 57 19.91 -15.62 -9.42
N ALA A 58 21.18 -15.76 -9.03
CA ALA A 58 21.85 -17.05 -8.95
C ALA A 58 21.23 -18.00 -7.91
N ASP A 59 20.60 -17.45 -6.86
CA ASP A 59 19.86 -18.22 -5.84
C ASP A 59 18.49 -18.71 -6.33
N GLY A 60 18.12 -18.40 -7.57
CA GLY A 60 16.84 -18.76 -8.18
C GLY A 60 15.70 -17.78 -7.87
N SER A 61 15.93 -16.77 -7.05
CA SER A 61 14.94 -15.69 -6.84
C SER A 61 14.82 -14.81 -8.08
N VAL A 62 13.70 -14.10 -8.18
CA VAL A 62 13.47 -13.13 -9.24
C VAL A 62 13.17 -11.77 -8.61
N SER A 63 13.84 -10.73 -9.09
CA SER A 63 13.56 -9.35 -8.71
C SER A 63 13.07 -8.54 -9.89
N CYS A 64 12.01 -7.78 -9.66
CA CYS A 64 11.58 -6.70 -10.53
C CYS A 64 11.96 -5.38 -9.87
N TYR A 65 12.76 -4.57 -10.55
CA TYR A 65 13.12 -3.23 -10.13
C TYR A 65 12.26 -2.25 -10.93
N ILE A 66 11.57 -1.36 -10.24
CA ILE A 66 10.83 -0.27 -10.86
C ILE A 66 11.29 1.05 -10.27
N GLY A 67 11.36 2.08 -11.07
CA GLY A 67 11.78 3.38 -10.55
C GLY A 67 11.75 4.48 -11.58
N VAL A 68 11.88 5.69 -11.09
CA VAL A 68 11.93 6.90 -11.93
C VAL A 68 12.66 8.01 -11.19
N GLN A 69 13.18 8.96 -11.94
CA GLN A 69 13.58 10.26 -11.40
C GLN A 69 12.35 11.14 -11.27
N GLU A 70 12.03 11.53 -10.04
CA GLU A 70 10.96 12.46 -9.77
C GLU A 70 11.38 13.87 -10.19
N LEU A 71 10.59 14.50 -11.06
CA LEU A 71 11.00 15.75 -11.74
C LEU A 71 10.89 16.99 -10.86
N LEU A 72 9.97 17.01 -9.89
CA LEU A 72 9.76 18.16 -9.00
C LEU A 72 10.91 18.32 -8.01
N THR A 73 11.32 17.22 -7.39
CA THR A 73 12.37 17.21 -6.37
C THR A 73 13.74 16.82 -6.94
N ARG A 74 13.78 16.30 -8.18
CA ARG A 74 14.99 15.75 -8.82
C ARG A 74 15.64 14.65 -7.99
N THR A 75 14.85 13.93 -7.21
CA THR A 75 15.26 12.75 -6.48
C THR A 75 14.94 11.50 -7.28
N ARG A 76 15.66 10.44 -7.02
CA ARG A 76 15.38 9.13 -7.63
C ARG A 76 14.83 8.18 -6.58
N TRP A 77 13.74 7.51 -6.89
CA TRP A 77 13.26 6.38 -6.13
C TRP A 77 13.30 5.10 -6.96
N MET A 78 13.44 4.00 -6.28
CA MET A 78 13.38 2.67 -6.88
C MET A 78 12.74 1.71 -5.88
N VAL A 79 11.93 0.80 -6.36
CA VAL A 79 11.39 -0.33 -5.60
C VAL A 79 11.91 -1.62 -6.21
N GLU A 80 12.46 -2.48 -5.38
CA GLU A 80 12.69 -3.88 -5.69
C GLU A 80 11.51 -4.69 -5.19
N ILE A 81 10.87 -5.46 -6.07
CA ILE A 81 9.90 -6.48 -5.75
C ILE A 81 10.60 -7.82 -5.98
N ASN A 82 10.95 -8.51 -4.90
CA ASN A 82 11.68 -9.77 -4.96
C ASN A 82 10.76 -10.93 -4.59
N LEU A 83 10.72 -11.93 -5.47
CA LEU A 83 10.10 -13.23 -5.22
C LEU A 83 11.22 -14.24 -4.96
N PRO A 84 11.44 -14.67 -3.71
CA PRO A 84 12.40 -15.71 -3.42
C PRO A 84 11.99 -17.05 -4.05
N LYS A 85 12.98 -17.90 -4.32
CA LYS A 85 12.69 -19.25 -4.76
C LYS A 85 11.93 -20.02 -3.65
N ASP A 86 10.90 -20.75 -4.06
CA ASP A 86 10.13 -21.63 -3.18
C ASP A 86 9.47 -20.91 -1.97
N ALA A 87 9.24 -19.59 -2.08
CA ALA A 87 8.56 -18.81 -1.04
C ALA A 87 7.11 -18.52 -1.40
N VAL A 88 6.27 -18.41 -0.38
CA VAL A 88 4.85 -18.01 -0.48
C VAL A 88 4.64 -16.52 -0.17
N TRP A 89 5.69 -15.73 -0.24
CA TRP A 89 5.67 -14.29 0.03
C TRP A 89 6.59 -13.55 -0.95
N VAL A 90 6.31 -12.29 -1.14
CA VAL A 90 7.16 -11.34 -1.86
C VAL A 90 7.75 -10.33 -0.89
N ARG A 91 8.95 -9.86 -1.18
CA ARG A 91 9.60 -8.78 -0.43
C ARG A 91 9.65 -7.54 -1.28
N THR A 92 9.23 -6.43 -0.72
CA THR A 92 9.47 -5.11 -1.31
C THR A 92 10.59 -4.40 -0.56
N ARG A 93 11.47 -3.74 -1.29
CA ARG A 93 12.51 -2.89 -0.75
C ARG A 93 12.53 -1.58 -1.50
N THR A 94 12.44 -0.51 -0.78
CA THR A 94 12.39 0.84 -1.32
C THR A 94 13.72 1.53 -1.15
N PHE A 95 14.17 2.22 -2.20
CA PHE A 95 15.36 3.04 -2.22
C PHE A 95 14.97 4.45 -2.66
N TRP A 96 15.41 5.43 -1.92
CA TRP A 96 15.24 6.83 -2.28
C TRP A 96 16.61 7.52 -2.22
N HIS A 97 16.93 8.26 -3.27
CA HIS A 97 18.22 8.91 -3.40
C HIS A 97 18.05 10.36 -3.85
N ASN A 98 18.66 11.27 -3.09
CA ASN A 98 18.71 12.67 -3.42
C ASN A 98 20.03 13.00 -4.13
N TYR A 99 19.97 13.22 -5.44
CA TYR A 99 21.10 13.65 -6.26
C TYR A 99 21.19 15.17 -6.39
N SER A 100 20.19 15.90 -5.90
CA SER A 100 20.24 17.36 -5.93
C SER A 100 21.22 17.87 -4.88
N GLY A 101 21.87 18.99 -5.12
CA GLY A 101 22.71 19.63 -4.10
C GLY A 101 21.90 20.31 -2.96
N LEU A 102 20.61 20.09 -2.89
CA LEU A 102 19.68 20.74 -1.96
C LEU A 102 19.06 19.71 -1.02
N GLN A 103 18.67 20.17 0.15
CA GLN A 103 17.83 19.38 1.05
C GLN A 103 16.44 19.25 0.41
N GLN A 104 15.97 18.00 0.29
CA GLN A 104 14.66 17.69 -0.28
C GLN A 104 13.74 17.11 0.80
N PRO A 105 12.43 17.38 0.73
CA PRO A 105 11.48 16.76 1.65
C PRO A 105 11.45 15.26 1.45
N TYR A 106 11.48 14.51 2.56
CA TYR A 106 11.27 13.08 2.55
C TYR A 106 9.86 12.75 3.02
N TYR A 107 9.07 12.17 2.15
CA TYR A 107 7.75 11.66 2.45
C TYR A 107 7.54 10.36 1.67
N HIS A 108 7.30 9.28 2.39
CA HIS A 108 7.10 7.96 1.78
C HIS A 108 5.94 7.23 2.43
N TRP A 109 5.10 6.66 1.60
CA TRP A 109 4.03 5.75 1.98
C TRP A 109 3.66 4.85 0.81
N ALA A 110 3.03 3.71 1.10
CA ALA A 110 2.54 2.80 0.10
C ALA A 110 1.12 2.38 0.44
N ASN A 111 0.30 2.21 -0.60
CA ASN A 111 -1.04 1.67 -0.49
C ASN A 111 -1.08 0.30 -1.17
N SER A 112 -1.77 -0.64 -0.54
CA SER A 112 -2.10 -1.93 -1.16
C SER A 112 -3.62 -2.04 -1.25
N ALA A 113 -4.11 -2.32 -2.44
CA ALA A 113 -5.52 -2.54 -2.66
C ALA A 113 -5.83 -4.04 -2.56
N VAL A 114 -6.87 -4.37 -1.82
CA VAL A 114 -7.39 -5.73 -1.70
C VAL A 114 -8.87 -5.76 -2.03
N THR A 115 -9.39 -6.92 -2.40
CA THR A 115 -10.82 -7.08 -2.71
C THR A 115 -11.64 -6.86 -1.45
N ALA A 116 -12.54 -5.88 -1.49
CA ALA A 116 -13.47 -5.60 -0.41
C ALA A 116 -14.68 -6.54 -0.49
N SER A 117 -14.97 -7.25 0.59
CA SER A 117 -16.13 -8.11 0.76
C SER A 117 -16.65 -8.04 2.20
N GLU A 118 -17.85 -8.49 2.44
CA GLU A 118 -18.49 -8.40 3.76
C GLU A 118 -17.73 -9.21 4.85
N ASP A 119 -16.98 -10.22 4.46
CA ASP A 119 -16.18 -11.08 5.31
C ASP A 119 -14.72 -10.62 5.48
N LEU A 120 -14.35 -9.48 4.87
CA LEU A 120 -13.01 -8.93 4.98
C LEU A 120 -12.75 -8.35 6.38
N ASN A 121 -11.68 -8.84 7.01
CA ASN A 121 -11.12 -8.29 8.23
C ASN A 121 -9.77 -7.62 7.96
N LEU A 122 -9.59 -6.43 8.52
CA LEU A 122 -8.35 -5.67 8.47
C LEU A 122 -7.59 -5.85 9.77
N VAL A 123 -6.45 -6.51 9.70
CA VAL A 123 -5.64 -6.86 10.87
C VAL A 123 -4.56 -5.80 11.09
N TYR A 124 -4.76 -4.96 12.11
CA TYR A 124 -3.76 -4.00 12.57
C TYR A 124 -3.50 -4.23 14.06
N PRO A 125 -2.25 -4.48 14.49
CA PRO A 125 -1.92 -4.64 15.90
C PRO A 125 -1.85 -3.27 16.60
N ALA A 126 -2.93 -2.52 16.53
CA ALA A 126 -3.07 -1.17 17.04
C ALA A 126 -3.95 -1.13 18.29
N THR A 127 -3.81 -0.10 19.11
CA THR A 127 -4.65 0.13 20.30
C THR A 127 -5.56 1.36 20.14
N TYR A 128 -5.26 2.21 19.15
CA TYR A 128 -6.07 3.36 18.79
C TYR A 128 -5.92 3.68 17.31
N SER A 129 -6.80 4.47 16.79
CA SER A 129 -6.68 5.07 15.46
C SER A 129 -6.70 6.60 15.56
N ILE A 130 -6.10 7.26 14.58
CA ILE A 130 -6.11 8.72 14.43
C ILE A 130 -6.89 9.03 13.17
N GLY A 131 -7.91 9.87 13.29
CA GLY A 131 -8.66 10.38 12.15
C GLY A 131 -7.93 11.51 11.42
N HIS A 132 -8.41 11.90 10.25
CA HIS A 132 -7.85 13.03 9.49
C HIS A 132 -7.99 14.38 10.23
N ASP A 133 -8.86 14.47 11.19
CA ASP A 133 -9.03 15.63 12.09
C ASP A 133 -8.08 15.61 13.30
N GLY A 134 -7.21 14.60 13.39
CA GLY A 134 -6.26 14.42 14.47
C GLY A 134 -6.84 13.82 15.75
N ARG A 135 -8.14 13.51 15.80
CA ARG A 135 -8.76 12.87 16.96
C ARG A 135 -8.35 11.40 17.05
N THR A 136 -8.17 10.95 18.27
CA THR A 136 -7.91 9.54 18.56
C THR A 136 -9.18 8.82 18.97
N THR A 137 -9.33 7.58 18.49
CA THR A 137 -10.44 6.68 18.80
C THR A 137 -9.85 5.32 19.20
N PRO A 138 -10.40 4.64 20.21
CA PRO A 138 -9.97 3.26 20.50
C PRO A 138 -10.07 2.36 19.27
N TYR A 139 -9.16 1.39 19.16
CA TYR A 139 -9.12 0.45 18.05
C TYR A 139 -8.90 -0.98 18.60
N PRO A 140 -9.52 -2.03 18.07
CA PRO A 140 -10.49 -1.99 16.97
C PRO A 140 -11.92 -1.64 17.41
N PHE A 141 -12.24 -1.62 18.68
CA PHE A 141 -13.60 -1.46 19.19
C PHE A 141 -13.84 -0.06 19.74
N ASP A 142 -14.90 0.59 19.29
CA ASP A 142 -15.41 1.84 19.84
C ASP A 142 -16.94 1.94 19.71
N GLN A 143 -17.62 2.25 20.83
CA GLN A 143 -19.07 2.48 20.87
C GLN A 143 -19.92 1.37 20.22
N GLY A 144 -19.51 0.11 20.39
CA GLY A 144 -20.21 -1.06 19.85
C GLY A 144 -19.90 -1.37 18.39
N HIS A 145 -18.93 -0.70 17.79
CA HIS A 145 -18.47 -0.94 16.43
C HIS A 145 -17.10 -1.62 16.42
N ASP A 146 -16.89 -2.49 15.44
CA ASP A 146 -15.62 -3.17 15.17
C ASP A 146 -15.02 -2.63 13.89
N PHE A 147 -14.04 -1.74 14.00
CA PHE A 147 -13.38 -1.12 12.85
C PHE A 147 -12.43 -2.04 12.09
N SER A 148 -12.12 -3.20 12.64
CA SER A 148 -11.37 -4.21 11.90
C SER A 148 -12.24 -4.90 10.84
N LYS A 149 -13.55 -4.89 10.97
CA LYS A 149 -14.48 -5.51 10.01
C LYS A 149 -14.88 -4.52 8.92
N TYR A 150 -14.73 -4.93 7.66
CA TYR A 150 -15.21 -4.13 6.53
C TYR A 150 -16.74 -3.96 6.56
N SER A 151 -17.47 -4.98 7.00
CA SER A 151 -18.93 -4.98 7.11
C SER A 151 -19.49 -3.99 8.13
N ASP A 152 -18.69 -3.54 9.12
CA ASP A 152 -19.15 -2.53 10.07
C ASP A 152 -19.23 -1.15 9.39
N GLN A 153 -20.45 -0.66 9.23
CA GLN A 153 -20.80 0.50 8.41
C GLN A 153 -20.96 1.81 9.21
N LYS A 154 -20.43 1.91 10.45
CA LYS A 154 -20.56 3.14 11.26
C LYS A 154 -20.19 4.42 10.49
N PHE A 155 -19.16 4.35 9.66
CA PHE A 155 -18.67 5.49 8.86
C PHE A 155 -18.96 5.35 7.37
N GLY A 156 -19.93 4.51 6.99
CA GLY A 156 -20.13 4.13 5.60
C GLY A 156 -19.02 3.16 5.13
N ARG A 157 -18.91 2.98 3.81
CA ARG A 157 -17.92 2.07 3.21
C ARG A 157 -16.50 2.64 3.18
N ASP A 158 -16.39 3.96 3.29
CA ASP A 158 -15.09 4.65 3.28
C ASP A 158 -14.60 4.83 4.71
N LYS A 159 -13.70 3.95 5.14
CA LYS A 159 -13.01 4.06 6.43
C LYS A 159 -11.57 4.52 6.18
N SER A 160 -11.21 5.67 6.72
CA SER A 160 -9.85 6.19 6.63
C SER A 160 -9.31 6.36 8.05
N LEU A 161 -8.46 5.43 8.45
CA LEU A 161 -7.93 5.33 9.80
C LEU A 161 -6.41 5.23 9.76
N HIS A 162 -5.74 5.89 10.68
CA HIS A 162 -4.30 5.78 10.90
C HIS A 162 -4.04 5.01 12.18
N PRO A 163 -3.78 3.68 12.12
CA PRO A 163 -3.56 2.86 13.30
C PRO A 163 -2.33 3.30 14.08
N GLY A 164 -2.44 3.36 15.41
CA GLY A 164 -1.36 3.74 16.31
C GLY A 164 -1.30 2.87 17.55
N GLY A 165 -0.26 3.10 18.37
CA GLY A 165 -0.04 2.34 19.60
C GLY A 165 0.53 0.92 19.38
N SER A 166 0.89 0.56 18.16
CA SER A 166 1.52 -0.72 17.86
C SER A 166 3.03 -0.65 17.97
N GLN A 167 3.62 -1.71 18.54
CA GLN A 167 5.05 -2.00 18.47
C GLN A 167 5.35 -3.14 17.49
N LYS A 168 4.36 -3.59 16.74
CA LYS A 168 4.46 -4.66 15.75
C LYS A 168 4.48 -4.06 14.35
N GLY A 169 5.39 -4.52 13.52
CA GLY A 169 5.60 -4.01 12.16
C GLY A 169 4.84 -4.80 11.08
N TYR A 170 3.62 -5.23 11.35
CA TYR A 170 2.80 -5.93 10.36
C TYR A 170 1.37 -5.40 10.34
N PHE A 171 0.71 -5.60 9.23
CA PHE A 171 -0.74 -5.49 9.05
C PHE A 171 -1.18 -6.53 8.03
N GLY A 172 -2.48 -6.81 7.96
CA GLY A 172 -3.01 -7.83 7.06
C GLY A 172 -4.45 -7.57 6.67
N ALA A 173 -4.87 -8.31 5.67
CA ALA A 173 -6.25 -8.46 5.26
C ALA A 173 -6.58 -9.96 5.29
N TYR A 174 -7.72 -10.34 5.85
CA TYR A 174 -8.13 -11.74 6.00
C TYR A 174 -9.59 -11.88 5.65
N TRP A 175 -9.91 -12.86 4.84
CA TRP A 175 -11.27 -13.20 4.40
C TRP A 175 -11.70 -14.48 5.12
N GLU A 176 -12.67 -14.34 6.04
CA GLU A 176 -13.13 -15.45 6.88
C GLU A 176 -13.77 -16.59 6.06
N GLY A 177 -14.53 -16.22 5.01
CA GLY A 177 -15.21 -17.19 4.16
C GLY A 177 -14.29 -18.09 3.35
N ASP A 178 -13.12 -17.57 2.98
CA ASP A 178 -12.13 -18.27 2.15
C ASP A 178 -10.97 -18.85 2.99
N ASP A 179 -10.91 -18.56 4.28
CA ASP A 179 -9.76 -18.86 5.15
C ASP A 179 -8.43 -18.43 4.51
N PHE A 180 -8.42 -17.18 4.01
CA PHE A 180 -7.34 -16.63 3.21
C PHE A 180 -6.93 -15.24 3.71
N GLY A 181 -5.60 -14.98 3.76
CA GLY A 181 -5.06 -13.68 4.20
C GLY A 181 -3.58 -13.49 3.90
#